data_f28d745158b4f98e6dbe87be860b1348
#
_entry.id   f28d745158b4f98e6dbe87be860b1348
#
_cell.length_a   1.000
_cell.length_b   1.000
_cell.length_c   1.000
_cell.angle_alpha   90.00
_cell.angle_beta   90.00
_cell.angle_gamma   90.00
#
_symmetry.space_group_name_H-M   'P 1'
#
loop_
_entity.id
_entity.type
_entity.pdbx_description
1 polymer ?
#
loop_
_entity_poly.entity_id
_entity_poly.type
_entity_poly.pdbx_seq_one_letter_code
_entity_poly.pdbx_strand_id
1 'polypeptide(L)'
;EVKEGEFVAIMGPSGCGKSTLLNILGLLDNPTGGEYYLHGKEVSNYTESQRTNLRKGIIGFVFQSFNLIDELNVYENIELPLLYMGIPASERKKRVGTAMERMAITHRSKHFPQQLSGGQQQRVAIARAVVSNPKLILADEPTGNLDSRNGKEVMGLLSELNKEGTTIIMVTHSQHDA
;
A
#
# COMPACT_ATOMS: atom_id res chain seq x y z
N GLU A 1 7.66 -7.15 17.47
CA GLU A 1 8.01 -5.74 17.28
C GLU A 1 8.62 -5.56 15.89
N VAL A 2 8.20 -4.52 15.17
CA VAL A 2 8.78 -4.12 13.89
C VAL A 2 9.34 -2.71 14.06
N LYS A 3 10.58 -2.51 13.68
CA LYS A 3 11.27 -1.22 13.78
C LYS A 3 11.13 -0.41 12.49
N GLU A 4 11.28 0.91 12.60
CA GLU A 4 11.31 1.78 11.43
C GLU A 4 12.39 1.34 10.44
N GLY A 5 12.05 1.30 9.16
CA GLY A 5 12.93 0.90 8.07
C GLY A 5 13.10 -0.61 7.87
N GLU A 6 12.44 -1.45 8.67
CA GLU A 6 12.47 -2.89 8.43
C GLU A 6 11.53 -3.30 7.29
N PHE A 7 11.92 -4.35 6.59
CA PHE A 7 11.06 -5.09 5.66
C PHE A 7 10.75 -6.45 6.27
N VAL A 8 9.51 -6.68 6.68
CA VAL A 8 9.09 -7.90 7.37
C VAL A 8 8.10 -8.66 6.51
N ALA A 9 8.37 -9.95 6.29
CA ALA A 9 7.44 -10.85 5.64
C ALA A 9 6.78 -11.77 6.68
N ILE A 10 5.47 -11.82 6.69
CA ILE A 10 4.68 -12.73 7.51
C ILE A 10 4.17 -13.85 6.62
N MET A 11 4.61 -15.05 6.88
CA MET A 11 4.28 -16.22 6.08
C MET A 11 3.28 -17.12 6.79
N GLY A 12 2.48 -17.81 5.99
CA GLY A 12 1.56 -18.82 6.46
C GLY A 12 0.64 -19.29 5.34
N PRO A 13 -0.02 -20.44 5.52
CA PRO A 13 -0.97 -20.94 4.54
C PRO A 13 -2.18 -20.03 4.40
N SER A 14 -2.88 -20.13 3.27
CA SER A 14 -4.13 -19.40 3.04
C SER A 14 -5.14 -19.71 4.16
N GLY A 15 -5.83 -18.67 4.64
CA GLY A 15 -6.86 -18.81 5.69
C GLY A 15 -6.32 -18.89 7.12
N CYS A 16 -5.04 -18.65 7.37
CA CYS A 16 -4.47 -18.67 8.73
C CYS A 16 -4.56 -17.33 9.48
N GLY A 17 -5.25 -16.33 8.91
CA GLY A 17 -5.48 -15.04 9.57
C GLY A 17 -4.47 -13.94 9.21
N LYS A 18 -3.63 -14.11 8.19
CA LYS A 18 -2.66 -13.09 7.76
C LYS A 18 -3.33 -11.78 7.35
N SER A 19 -4.37 -11.85 6.53
CA SER A 19 -5.11 -10.65 6.08
C SER A 19 -5.85 -9.98 7.24
N THR A 20 -6.38 -10.75 8.19
CA THR A 20 -6.99 -10.21 9.41
C THR A 20 -5.97 -9.44 10.24
N LEU A 21 -4.77 -9.98 10.43
CA LEU A 21 -3.69 -9.29 11.11
C LEU A 21 -3.32 -7.99 10.39
N LEU A 22 -3.22 -8.04 9.07
CA LEU A 22 -2.89 -6.86 8.26
C LEU A 22 -3.96 -5.77 8.40
N ASN A 23 -5.23 -6.12 8.44
CA ASN A 23 -6.32 -5.17 8.64
C ASN A 23 -6.23 -4.48 10.01
N ILE A 24 -5.85 -5.21 11.05
CA ILE A 24 -5.63 -4.63 12.38
C ILE A 24 -4.42 -3.70 12.38
N LEU A 25 -3.29 -4.12 11.81
CA LEU A 25 -2.10 -3.29 11.68
C LEU A 25 -2.38 -2.02 10.85
N GLY A 26 -3.23 -2.13 9.84
CA GLY A 26 -3.64 -1.03 8.97
C GLY A 26 -4.72 -0.12 9.54
N LEU A 27 -5.16 -0.35 10.78
CA LEU A 27 -6.22 0.41 11.43
C LEU A 27 -7.56 0.34 10.68
N LEU A 28 -7.80 -0.74 9.95
CA LEU A 28 -9.09 -1.02 9.32
C LEU A 28 -10.04 -1.72 10.28
N ASP A 29 -9.52 -2.36 11.32
CA ASP A 29 -10.29 -3.05 12.33
C ASP A 29 -9.56 -3.00 13.68
N ASN A 30 -10.28 -3.29 14.77
CA ASN A 30 -9.69 -3.40 16.10
C ASN A 30 -9.42 -4.86 16.45
N PRO A 31 -8.36 -5.15 17.24
CA PRO A 31 -8.17 -6.48 17.80
C PRO A 31 -9.26 -6.79 18.85
N THR A 32 -9.64 -8.05 18.98
CA THR A 32 -10.55 -8.52 20.04
C THR A 32 -9.85 -8.64 21.40
N GLY A 33 -8.54 -8.64 21.41
CA GLY A 33 -7.70 -8.68 22.61
C GLY A 33 -6.25 -8.35 22.28
N GLY A 34 -5.45 -8.13 23.33
CA GLY A 34 -4.07 -7.72 23.15
C GLY A 34 -3.91 -6.21 22.99
N GLU A 35 -2.69 -5.78 22.78
CA GLU A 35 -2.32 -4.37 22.62
C GLU A 35 -1.60 -4.15 21.30
N TYR A 36 -1.90 -3.02 20.65
CA TYR A 36 -1.22 -2.58 19.44
C TYR A 36 -0.68 -1.18 19.64
N TYR A 37 0.63 -1.04 19.46
CA TYR A 37 1.33 0.24 19.54
C TYR A 37 1.83 0.65 18.16
N LEU A 38 1.44 1.83 17.71
CA LEU A 38 1.92 2.43 16.46
C LEU A 38 2.61 3.76 16.80
N HIS A 39 3.90 3.89 16.46
CA HIS A 39 4.72 5.04 16.82
C HIS A 39 4.66 5.38 18.33
N GLY A 40 4.70 4.36 19.17
CA GLY A 40 4.64 4.51 20.61
C GLY A 40 3.28 4.85 21.20
N LYS A 41 2.23 4.91 20.39
CA LYS A 41 0.85 5.16 20.83
C LYS A 41 0.06 3.84 20.82
N GLU A 42 -0.61 3.56 21.93
CA GLU A 42 -1.52 2.44 22.02
C GLU A 42 -2.81 2.77 21.26
N VAL A 43 -3.15 1.95 20.25
CA VAL A 43 -4.24 2.23 19.29
C VAL A 43 -5.31 1.13 19.25
N SER A 44 -5.21 0.11 20.10
CA SER A 44 -6.09 -1.08 20.07
C SER A 44 -7.57 -0.77 20.25
N ASN A 45 -7.89 0.31 20.94
CA ASN A 45 -9.26 0.70 21.28
C ASN A 45 -9.70 2.01 20.60
N TYR A 46 -9.04 2.39 19.52
CA TYR A 46 -9.42 3.57 18.77
C TYR A 46 -10.81 3.42 18.13
N THR A 47 -11.58 4.50 18.12
CA THR A 47 -12.82 4.58 17.35
C THR A 47 -12.53 4.55 15.85
N GLU A 48 -13.53 4.27 15.03
CA GLU A 48 -13.39 4.30 13.57
C GLU A 48 -12.87 5.66 13.07
N SER A 49 -13.38 6.74 13.64
CA SER A 49 -12.94 8.11 13.31
C SER A 49 -11.46 8.33 13.65
N GLN A 50 -11.03 7.90 14.84
CA GLN A 50 -9.63 8.00 15.26
C GLN A 50 -8.71 7.15 14.37
N ARG A 51 -9.11 5.92 14.04
CA ARG A 51 -8.36 5.04 13.13
C ARG A 51 -8.22 5.67 11.74
N THR A 52 -9.29 6.20 11.19
CA THR A 52 -9.30 6.86 9.87
C THR A 52 -8.36 8.05 9.85
N ASN A 53 -8.41 8.90 10.87
CA ASN A 53 -7.55 10.07 10.96
C ASN A 53 -6.06 9.69 11.10
N LEU A 54 -5.75 8.68 11.90
CA LEU A 54 -4.36 8.24 12.08
C LEU A 54 -3.82 7.53 10.84
N ARG A 55 -4.65 6.76 10.12
CA ARG A 55 -4.26 6.03 8.91
C ARG A 55 -3.92 6.98 7.76
N LYS A 56 -4.61 8.11 7.65
CA LYS A 56 -4.36 9.10 6.60
C LYS A 56 -2.91 9.58 6.63
N GLY A 57 -2.22 9.44 5.52
CA GLY A 57 -0.86 9.93 5.36
C GLY A 57 0.24 9.13 6.05
N ILE A 58 -0.10 8.13 6.88
CA ILE A 58 0.87 7.30 7.60
C ILE A 58 0.99 5.91 7.00
N ILE A 59 -0.12 5.32 6.57
CA ILE A 59 -0.20 3.93 6.09
C ILE A 59 -0.62 3.91 4.63
N GLY A 60 0.16 3.22 3.80
CA GLY A 60 -0.19 2.85 2.43
C GLY A 60 -0.51 1.37 2.34
N PHE A 61 -1.45 1.01 1.47
CA PHE A 61 -1.86 -0.37 1.24
C PHE A 61 -1.60 -0.81 -0.19
N VAL A 62 -1.09 -2.03 -0.34
CA VAL A 62 -0.94 -2.73 -1.62
C VAL A 62 -1.62 -4.08 -1.50
N PHE A 63 -2.59 -4.35 -2.39
CA PHE A 63 -3.41 -5.56 -2.35
C PHE A 63 -3.13 -6.49 -3.53
N GLN A 64 -3.41 -7.78 -3.35
CA GLN A 64 -3.30 -8.79 -4.39
C GLN A 64 -4.17 -8.48 -5.63
N SER A 65 -5.38 -7.98 -5.41
CA SER A 65 -6.35 -7.63 -6.46
C SER A 65 -6.26 -6.17 -6.91
N PHE A 66 -5.20 -5.47 -6.50
CA PHE A 66 -4.90 -4.06 -6.82
C PHE A 66 -5.88 -3.05 -6.19
N ASN A 67 -7.16 -3.36 -6.10
CA ASN A 67 -8.22 -2.51 -5.54
C ASN A 67 -8.30 -1.11 -6.18
N LEU A 68 -8.08 -1.03 -7.48
CA LEU A 68 -8.27 0.21 -8.24
C LEU A 68 -9.76 0.45 -8.48
N ILE A 69 -10.12 1.71 -8.57
CA ILE A 69 -11.48 2.13 -8.89
C ILE A 69 -11.61 2.19 -10.41
N ASP A 70 -12.48 1.35 -10.99
CA ASP A 70 -12.60 1.14 -12.43
C ASP A 70 -13.13 2.37 -13.18
N GLU A 71 -13.89 3.21 -12.52
CA GLU A 71 -14.44 4.46 -13.05
C GLU A 71 -13.46 5.63 -13.06
N LEU A 72 -12.31 5.46 -12.42
CA LEU A 72 -11.24 6.45 -12.37
C LEU A 72 -10.07 6.04 -13.26
N ASN A 73 -9.43 7.00 -13.90
CA ASN A 73 -8.20 6.74 -14.64
C ASN A 73 -6.99 6.55 -13.69
N VAL A 74 -5.82 6.28 -14.25
CA VAL A 74 -4.58 6.09 -13.48
C VAL A 74 -4.28 7.31 -12.60
N TYR A 75 -4.29 8.51 -13.16
CA TYR A 75 -4.03 9.74 -12.42
C TYR A 75 -5.00 9.90 -11.24
N GLU A 76 -6.27 9.72 -11.48
CA GLU A 76 -7.33 9.88 -10.47
C GLU A 76 -7.25 8.83 -9.37
N ASN A 77 -6.91 7.59 -9.70
CA ASN A 77 -6.68 6.54 -8.70
C ASN A 77 -5.52 6.90 -7.76
N ILE A 78 -4.42 7.40 -8.30
CA ILE A 78 -3.24 7.79 -7.53
C ILE A 78 -3.51 9.04 -6.70
N GLU A 79 -4.26 10.01 -7.23
CA GLU A 79 -4.61 11.26 -6.57
C GLU A 79 -5.52 11.07 -5.34
N LEU A 80 -6.31 10.01 -5.33
CA LEU A 80 -7.42 9.82 -4.39
C LEU A 80 -7.03 10.01 -2.91
N PRO A 81 -5.94 9.42 -2.39
CA PRO A 81 -5.52 9.66 -1.00
C PRO A 81 -5.25 11.12 -0.68
N LEU A 82 -4.73 11.88 -1.63
CA LEU A 82 -4.43 13.30 -1.45
C LEU A 82 -5.69 14.16 -1.38
N LEU A 83 -6.75 13.76 -2.09
CA LEU A 83 -8.06 14.40 -1.96
C LEU A 83 -8.62 14.24 -0.54
N TYR A 84 -8.54 13.03 0.02
CA TYR A 84 -8.97 12.77 1.39
C TYR A 84 -8.14 13.50 2.45
N MET A 85 -6.88 13.80 2.14
CA MET A 85 -6.00 14.57 3.01
C MET A 85 -6.21 16.10 2.88
N GLY A 86 -7.04 16.55 1.95
CA GLY A 86 -7.28 17.97 1.70
C GLY A 86 -6.10 18.70 1.07
N ILE A 87 -5.22 18.01 0.36
CA ILE A 87 -4.05 18.60 -0.29
C ILE A 87 -4.51 19.48 -1.47
N PRO A 88 -3.97 20.72 -1.62
CA PRO A 88 -4.32 21.61 -2.73
C PRO A 88 -4.02 21.02 -4.11
N ALA A 89 -4.79 21.42 -5.12
CA ALA A 89 -4.71 20.87 -6.48
C ALA A 89 -3.31 20.96 -7.11
N SER A 90 -2.59 22.06 -6.92
CA SER A 90 -1.23 22.25 -7.45
C SER A 90 -0.24 21.24 -6.84
N GLU A 91 -0.34 21.01 -5.54
CA GLU A 91 0.51 20.05 -4.84
C GLU A 91 0.14 18.60 -5.19
N ARG A 92 -1.16 18.31 -5.34
CA ARG A 92 -1.61 16.99 -5.81
C ARG A 92 -1.01 16.64 -7.17
N LYS A 93 -1.11 17.57 -8.12
CA LYS A 93 -0.54 17.38 -9.47
C LYS A 93 0.94 17.05 -9.43
N LYS A 94 1.71 17.76 -8.60
CA LYS A 94 3.14 17.52 -8.42
C LYS A 94 3.42 16.15 -7.84
N ARG A 95 2.76 15.78 -6.75
CA ARG A 95 2.97 14.51 -6.06
C ARG A 95 2.55 13.31 -6.91
N VAL A 96 1.41 13.41 -7.58
CA VAL A 96 0.94 12.35 -8.48
C VAL A 96 1.91 12.16 -9.65
N GLY A 97 2.38 13.25 -10.25
CA GLY A 97 3.40 13.20 -11.31
C GLY A 97 4.67 12.50 -10.86
N THR A 98 5.20 12.84 -9.70
CA THR A 98 6.38 12.17 -9.10
C THR A 98 6.14 10.69 -8.85
N ALA A 99 4.98 10.32 -8.29
CA ALA A 99 4.64 8.92 -8.03
C ALA A 99 4.53 8.11 -9.33
N MET A 100 3.92 8.67 -10.37
CA MET A 100 3.83 8.02 -11.68
C MET A 100 5.20 7.80 -12.32
N GLU A 101 6.10 8.79 -12.23
CA GLU A 101 7.47 8.66 -12.72
C GLU A 101 8.24 7.57 -12.00
N ARG A 102 8.16 7.52 -10.67
CA ARG A 102 8.80 6.48 -9.85
C ARG A 102 8.34 5.08 -10.22
N MET A 103 7.09 4.91 -10.55
CA MET A 103 6.49 3.62 -10.92
C MET A 103 6.54 3.36 -12.44
N ALA A 104 7.15 4.24 -13.22
CA ALA A 104 7.24 4.12 -14.68
C ALA A 104 5.88 3.94 -15.36
N ILE A 105 4.87 4.69 -14.93
CA ILE A 105 3.49 4.57 -15.42
C ILE A 105 2.93 5.88 -16.00
N THR A 106 3.75 6.92 -16.13
CA THR A 106 3.34 8.25 -16.60
C THR A 106 2.64 8.20 -17.97
N HIS A 107 3.12 7.35 -18.88
CA HIS A 107 2.56 7.18 -20.22
C HIS A 107 1.15 6.58 -20.24
N ARG A 108 0.65 6.10 -19.10
CA ARG A 108 -0.69 5.54 -18.92
C ARG A 108 -1.61 6.40 -18.06
N SER A 109 -1.23 7.65 -17.79
CA SER A 109 -1.92 8.53 -16.84
C SER A 109 -3.43 8.70 -17.10
N LYS A 110 -3.84 8.68 -18.37
CA LYS A 110 -5.24 8.82 -18.80
C LYS A 110 -5.96 7.50 -19.07
N HIS A 111 -5.26 6.37 -18.94
CA HIS A 111 -5.87 5.05 -19.10
C HIS A 111 -6.67 4.66 -17.87
N PHE A 112 -7.65 3.79 -18.08
CA PHE A 112 -8.45 3.18 -17.01
C PHE A 112 -7.89 1.81 -16.62
N PRO A 113 -8.20 1.29 -15.41
CA PRO A 113 -7.67 0.01 -14.97
C PRO A 113 -7.88 -1.15 -15.95
N GLN A 114 -9.03 -1.20 -16.62
CA GLN A 114 -9.36 -2.25 -17.61
C GLN A 114 -8.43 -2.26 -18.82
N GLN A 115 -7.76 -1.15 -19.10
CA GLN A 115 -6.82 -1.00 -20.23
C GLN A 115 -5.37 -1.37 -19.85
N LEU A 116 -5.14 -1.79 -18.61
CA LEU A 116 -3.82 -2.06 -18.07
C LEU A 116 -3.59 -3.56 -17.87
N SER A 117 -2.35 -4.00 -18.04
CA SER A 117 -1.91 -5.33 -17.58
C SER A 117 -1.94 -5.42 -16.05
N GLY A 118 -1.91 -6.64 -15.51
CA GLY A 118 -1.83 -6.85 -14.06
C GLY A 118 -0.63 -6.15 -13.42
N GLY A 119 0.54 -6.24 -14.05
CA GLY A 119 1.75 -5.56 -13.58
C GLY A 119 1.61 -4.04 -13.57
N GLN A 120 1.00 -3.46 -14.61
CA GLN A 120 0.71 -2.04 -14.68
C GLN A 120 -0.30 -1.61 -13.61
N GLN A 121 -1.35 -2.39 -13.39
CA GLN A 121 -2.33 -2.12 -12.33
C GLN A 121 -1.67 -2.12 -10.95
N GLN A 122 -0.77 -3.07 -10.67
CA GLN A 122 -0.07 -3.10 -9.39
C GLN A 122 0.89 -1.92 -9.23
N ARG A 123 1.53 -1.47 -10.30
CA ARG A 123 2.35 -0.25 -10.26
C ARG A 123 1.51 0.99 -9.94
N VAL A 124 0.30 1.09 -10.46
CA VAL A 124 -0.66 2.16 -10.11
C VAL A 124 -1.06 2.06 -8.63
N ALA A 125 -1.33 0.86 -8.14
CA ALA A 125 -1.67 0.63 -6.73
C ALA A 125 -0.51 1.02 -5.79
N ILE A 126 0.73 0.70 -6.15
CA ILE A 126 1.91 1.12 -5.39
C ILE A 126 2.09 2.65 -5.44
N ALA A 127 1.93 3.27 -6.62
CA ALA A 127 1.96 4.72 -6.75
C ALA A 127 0.94 5.40 -5.83
N ARG A 128 -0.29 4.87 -5.79
CA ARG A 128 -1.33 5.33 -4.88
C ARG A 128 -0.94 5.18 -3.41
N ALA A 129 -0.29 4.07 -3.07
CA ALA A 129 0.17 3.82 -1.70
C ALA A 129 1.26 4.82 -1.26
N VAL A 130 2.17 5.21 -2.16
CA VAL A 130 3.32 6.05 -1.83
C VAL A 130 3.07 7.55 -2.00
N VAL A 131 2.02 7.95 -2.69
CA VAL A 131 1.76 9.37 -3.03
C VAL A 131 1.61 10.26 -1.80
N SER A 132 1.16 9.71 -0.69
CA SER A 132 1.01 10.40 0.60
C SER A 132 2.28 10.40 1.45
N ASN A 133 3.39 9.87 0.96
CA ASN A 133 4.63 9.66 1.72
C ASN A 133 4.41 8.89 3.03
N PRO A 134 3.85 7.68 2.98
CA PRO A 134 3.55 6.90 4.17
C PRO A 134 4.83 6.47 4.88
N LYS A 135 4.76 6.28 6.18
CA LYS A 135 5.84 5.70 6.99
C LYS A 135 5.81 4.18 6.97
N LEU A 136 4.64 3.62 6.73
CA LEU A 136 4.39 2.17 6.72
C LEU A 136 3.60 1.79 5.48
N ILE A 137 4.08 0.78 4.76
CA ILE A 137 3.33 0.11 3.70
C ILE A 137 2.98 -1.29 4.15
N LEU A 138 1.69 -1.63 4.02
CA LEU A 138 1.17 -2.96 4.26
C LEU A 138 0.83 -3.59 2.91
N ALA A 139 1.46 -4.72 2.62
CA ALA A 139 1.29 -5.44 1.36
C ALA A 139 0.65 -6.81 1.61
N ASP A 140 -0.52 -7.05 1.02
CA ASP A 140 -1.24 -8.31 1.12
C ASP A 140 -1.09 -9.07 -0.19
N GLU A 141 -0.25 -10.12 -0.19
CA GLU A 141 0.03 -10.95 -1.37
C GLU A 141 0.30 -10.10 -2.63
N PRO A 142 1.27 -9.17 -2.60
CA PRO A 142 1.39 -8.13 -3.64
C PRO A 142 1.71 -8.68 -5.03
N THR A 143 2.20 -9.91 -5.13
CA THR A 143 2.55 -10.58 -6.38
C THR A 143 1.58 -11.69 -6.77
N GLY A 144 0.56 -11.96 -5.95
CA GLY A 144 -0.29 -13.15 -6.08
C GLY A 144 -1.04 -13.28 -7.40
N ASN A 145 -1.35 -12.18 -8.07
CA ASN A 145 -2.05 -12.14 -9.37
C ASN A 145 -1.11 -11.79 -10.53
N LEU A 146 0.19 -11.88 -10.34
CA LEU A 146 1.19 -11.53 -11.34
C LEU A 146 1.98 -12.76 -11.81
N ASP A 147 2.44 -12.70 -13.06
CA ASP A 147 3.45 -13.63 -13.53
C ASP A 147 4.80 -13.40 -12.83
N SER A 148 5.72 -14.32 -12.96
CA SER A 148 7.01 -14.26 -12.25
C SER A 148 7.86 -13.04 -12.61
N ARG A 149 7.78 -12.55 -13.85
CA ARG A 149 8.51 -11.35 -14.26
C ARG A 149 7.95 -10.10 -13.58
N ASN A 150 6.65 -9.87 -13.71
CA ASN A 150 5.98 -8.74 -13.07
C ASN A 150 6.07 -8.82 -11.55
N GLY A 151 5.99 -10.02 -10.97
CA GLY A 151 6.18 -10.24 -9.54
C GLY A 151 7.55 -9.77 -9.05
N LYS A 152 8.63 -10.13 -9.77
CA LYS A 152 9.98 -9.67 -9.44
C LYS A 152 10.13 -8.16 -9.55
N GLU A 153 9.54 -7.56 -10.56
CA GLU A 153 9.57 -6.09 -10.73
C GLU A 153 8.84 -5.39 -9.58
N VAL A 154 7.70 -5.89 -9.15
CA VAL A 154 6.94 -5.35 -8.01
C VAL A 154 7.73 -5.50 -6.71
N MET A 155 8.33 -6.66 -6.46
CA MET A 155 9.19 -6.85 -5.27
C MET A 155 10.40 -5.93 -5.30
N GLY A 156 10.98 -5.69 -6.47
CA GLY A 156 12.06 -4.71 -6.66
C GLY A 156 11.64 -3.29 -6.27
N LEU A 157 10.43 -2.86 -6.66
CA LEU A 157 9.88 -1.56 -6.29
C LEU A 157 9.68 -1.45 -4.78
N LEU A 158 9.13 -2.47 -4.13
CA LEU A 158 8.97 -2.48 -2.67
C LEU A 158 10.33 -2.43 -1.96
N SER A 159 11.32 -3.16 -2.45
CA SER A 159 12.69 -3.12 -1.91
C SER A 159 13.32 -1.73 -2.02
N GLU A 160 13.13 -1.05 -3.15
CA GLU A 160 13.63 0.34 -3.32
C GLU A 160 12.97 1.30 -2.33
N LEU A 161 11.66 1.19 -2.13
CA LEU A 161 10.95 1.99 -1.14
C LEU A 161 11.47 1.75 0.28
N ASN A 162 11.74 0.49 0.62
CA ASN A 162 12.32 0.14 1.92
C ASN A 162 13.72 0.73 2.10
N LYS A 163 14.57 0.67 1.09
CA LYS A 163 15.92 1.28 1.13
C LYS A 163 15.88 2.79 1.35
N GLU A 164 14.81 3.45 0.92
CA GLU A 164 14.58 4.88 1.15
C GLU A 164 14.06 5.18 2.57
N GLY A 165 13.85 4.18 3.40
CA GLY A 165 13.45 4.32 4.79
C GLY A 165 11.99 3.95 5.11
N THR A 166 11.20 3.55 4.12
CA THR A 166 9.82 3.12 4.34
C THR A 166 9.79 1.74 5.01
N THR A 167 9.06 1.62 6.11
CA THR A 167 8.80 0.33 6.76
C THR A 167 7.77 -0.44 5.94
N ILE A 168 8.05 -1.72 5.68
CA ILE A 168 7.14 -2.59 4.91
C ILE A 168 6.82 -3.84 5.71
N ILE A 169 5.53 -4.14 5.85
CA ILE A 169 5.04 -5.41 6.37
C ILE A 169 4.25 -6.07 5.25
N MET A 170 4.72 -7.23 4.82
CA MET A 170 4.11 -8.00 3.74
C MET A 170 3.58 -9.31 4.30
N VAL A 171 2.37 -9.69 3.92
CA VAL A 171 1.88 -11.04 4.15
C VAL A 171 1.91 -11.81 2.83
N THR A 172 2.39 -13.04 2.87
CA THR A 172 2.51 -13.88 1.68
C THR A 172 2.50 -15.37 2.05
N HIS A 173 2.09 -16.21 1.10
CA HIS A 173 2.30 -17.65 1.16
C HIS A 173 3.45 -18.10 0.24
N SER A 174 4.03 -17.17 -0.51
CA SER A 174 5.14 -17.43 -1.45
C SER A 174 6.47 -17.41 -0.71
N GLN A 175 7.17 -18.54 -0.71
CA GLN A 175 8.53 -18.63 -0.17
C GLN A 175 9.54 -17.84 -1.00
N HIS A 176 9.20 -17.54 -2.25
CA HIS A 176 10.09 -16.81 -3.15
C HIS A 176 10.12 -15.31 -2.85
N ASP A 177 9.01 -14.77 -2.33
CA ASP A 177 8.86 -13.35 -2.03
C ASP A 177 9.25 -13.01 -0.58
N ALA A 178 9.41 -14.01 0.26
CA ALA A 178 9.84 -13.87 1.64
C ALA A 178 11.36 -13.97 1.76
#